data_7120ffa63e4413ff2e1c7bc9cf182fbb
#
_entry.id   7120ffa63e4413ff2e1c7bc9cf182fbb
#
_cell.length_a   1.000
_cell.length_b   1.000
_cell.length_c   1.000
_cell.angle_alpha   90.00
_cell.angle_beta   90.00
_cell.angle_gamma   90.00
#
_symmetry.space_group_name_H-M   'P 1'
#
loop_
_entity.id
_entity.type
_entity.pdbx_description
1 polymer ?
#
loop_
_entity_poly.entity_id
_entity_poly.type
_entity_poly.pdbx_seq_one_letter_code
_entity_poly.pdbx_strand_id
1 'polypeptide(L)'
;MNLFRSKPKPQPPPKVPSDEVIPLHYLDDQFYTRALVLHFFSRFDDVLDPEKLRSALDRLLQIGGWRKLGARLRLNDAGGLEYHVPAEYTAERPPFSFTRVNTGISIEDHYIARRIPRNSSGSQKPVLFEDAANFSDLIYSPDTPTKLEDWLYTDKPPLFLHIVTFTDATVVGFSWSHTLLDAMGRHLLQRAWTAVLEGREQDVPPFRGYHEDPITPVIDQTPPEQYVLYDHLLRGFGFLMFVMYMILEFVWWPRQSSRIILLPGPYIQNLRQQALQDLQEQQQKSETNEPAPFVSEGDIIFAWLAKKTLQALGTNPSTPVNLTLILNLRGNSALASAFPPGEAYIGNASLASTTLTTAREILHQPLSQTAARIRRDLEIQRTPENIRACLSLHRREVRSTGRSPLFGPGNQLMLSLSNWHRGRFFEQDFSAAAVADGVRKGGGDDSDSDRPLKTTPTRAEQIGRPSFVGVTGHENGFRVRNAGPCLGRDARGDWWVSWALRDEAWGDFL
;
A
#
# COMPACT_ATOMS: atom_id res chain seq x y z
N MET A 1 -25.53 43.39 -6.54
CA MET A 1 -24.16 43.23 -7.06
C MET A 1 -23.28 42.80 -5.87
N ASN A 2 -23.16 41.49 -5.61
CA ASN A 2 -22.36 40.92 -4.53
C ASN A 2 -21.90 39.50 -4.96
N LEU A 3 -21.07 39.47 -6.04
CA LEU A 3 -20.67 38.24 -6.73
C LEU A 3 -19.36 37.60 -6.23
N PHE A 4 -18.73 38.13 -5.17
CA PHE A 4 -17.49 37.56 -4.62
C PHE A 4 -17.49 37.55 -3.08
N ARG A 5 -18.47 36.93 -2.45
CA ARG A 5 -18.26 36.49 -1.06
C ARG A 5 -17.47 35.20 -1.13
N SER A 6 -16.15 35.29 -0.97
CA SER A 6 -15.32 34.11 -0.67
C SER A 6 -15.91 33.42 0.56
N LYS A 7 -16.19 32.11 0.47
CA LYS A 7 -16.58 31.34 1.66
C LYS A 7 -15.49 31.56 2.71
N PRO A 8 -15.87 31.82 4.00
CA PRO A 8 -14.90 31.99 5.06
C PRO A 8 -14.00 30.73 5.07
N LYS A 9 -12.68 30.92 5.17
CA LYS A 9 -11.76 29.80 5.30
C LYS A 9 -12.15 29.01 6.56
N PRO A 10 -12.26 27.67 6.48
CA PRO A 10 -12.53 26.85 7.62
C PRO A 10 -11.46 27.13 8.70
N GLN A 11 -11.89 27.28 9.94
CA GLN A 11 -10.97 27.48 11.07
C GLN A 11 -10.68 26.13 11.74
N PRO A 12 -9.43 25.87 12.14
CA PRO A 12 -9.13 24.66 12.90
C PRO A 12 -9.86 24.65 14.24
N PRO A 13 -10.25 23.48 14.76
CA PRO A 13 -10.84 23.37 16.08
C PRO A 13 -9.88 23.89 17.16
N PRO A 14 -10.41 24.39 18.31
CA PRO A 14 -9.58 24.82 19.40
C PRO A 14 -8.62 23.72 19.89
N LYS A 15 -7.39 24.08 20.23
CA LYS A 15 -6.46 23.17 20.92
C LYS A 15 -7.00 22.85 22.30
N VAL A 16 -6.97 21.58 22.69
CA VAL A 16 -7.38 21.13 24.02
C VAL A 16 -6.12 21.05 24.90
N PRO A 17 -6.03 21.82 26.00
CA PRO A 17 -4.80 21.94 26.80
C PRO A 17 -4.32 20.63 27.44
N SER A 18 -5.22 19.67 27.64
CA SER A 18 -4.88 18.35 28.20
C SER A 18 -4.38 17.35 27.16
N ASP A 19 -4.44 17.69 25.86
CA ASP A 19 -3.95 16.82 24.81
C ASP A 19 -2.41 16.83 24.80
N GLU A 20 -1.83 15.66 24.65
CA GLU A 20 -0.39 15.51 24.44
C GLU A 20 -0.02 15.80 22.99
N VAL A 21 0.89 16.76 22.75
CA VAL A 21 1.26 17.19 21.40
C VAL A 21 2.52 16.46 20.95
N ILE A 22 2.45 15.79 19.82
CA ILE A 22 3.54 15.01 19.22
C ILE A 22 3.73 15.45 17.76
N PRO A 23 4.91 16.00 17.38
CA PRO A 23 5.21 16.27 15.97
C PRO A 23 5.14 14.99 15.12
N LEU A 24 4.74 15.12 13.86
CA LEU A 24 4.86 14.01 12.92
C LEU A 24 6.34 13.71 12.65
N HIS A 25 6.63 12.44 12.40
CA HIS A 25 7.97 12.03 12.03
C HIS A 25 8.31 12.47 10.61
N TYR A 26 9.60 12.52 10.30
CA TYR A 26 10.11 13.08 9.05
C TYR A 26 9.46 12.46 7.79
N LEU A 27 9.34 11.14 7.72
CA LEU A 27 8.73 10.47 6.57
C LEU A 27 7.18 10.49 6.59
N ASP A 28 6.57 10.81 7.72
CA ASP A 28 5.11 10.94 7.82
C ASP A 28 4.60 12.28 7.27
N ASP A 29 5.44 13.33 7.33
CA ASP A 29 5.08 14.68 6.93
C ASP A 29 5.73 15.07 5.59
N GLN A 30 5.42 14.31 4.52
CA GLN A 30 5.91 14.55 3.18
C GLN A 30 4.75 14.96 2.25
N PHE A 31 5.07 15.60 1.14
CA PHE A 31 4.06 16.02 0.16
C PHE A 31 3.12 14.88 -0.24
N TYR A 32 3.67 13.70 -0.58
CA TYR A 32 2.86 12.57 -1.02
C TYR A 32 2.01 11.96 0.10
N THR A 33 2.51 11.92 1.35
CA THR A 33 1.73 11.41 2.49
C THR A 33 0.59 12.34 2.86
N ARG A 34 0.81 13.66 2.77
CA ARG A 34 -0.24 14.67 2.98
C ARG A 34 -1.35 14.60 1.91
N ALA A 35 -1.00 14.20 0.70
CA ALA A 35 -1.91 14.21 -0.44
C ALA A 35 -2.75 12.93 -0.58
N LEU A 36 -2.42 11.86 0.14
CA LEU A 36 -3.07 10.56 -0.01
C LEU A 36 -3.97 10.23 1.18
N VAL A 37 -5.21 9.85 0.88
CA VAL A 37 -6.12 9.18 1.82
C VAL A 37 -6.37 7.78 1.28
N LEU A 38 -6.17 6.78 2.11
CA LEU A 38 -6.28 5.37 1.74
C LEU A 38 -7.51 4.73 2.37
N HIS A 39 -8.18 3.90 1.58
CA HIS A 39 -9.33 3.08 1.97
C HIS A 39 -9.03 1.64 1.63
N PHE A 40 -8.62 0.88 2.63
CA PHE A 40 -8.35 -0.54 2.52
C PHE A 40 -9.60 -1.32 2.94
N PHE A 41 -9.92 -2.39 2.23
CA PHE A 41 -11.05 -3.23 2.62
C PHE A 41 -10.75 -4.71 2.46
N SER A 42 -11.44 -5.50 3.27
CA SER A 42 -11.37 -6.95 3.25
C SER A 42 -12.78 -7.52 3.16
N ARG A 43 -12.98 -8.45 2.24
CA ARG A 43 -14.18 -9.28 2.15
C ARG A 43 -13.93 -10.59 2.88
N PHE A 44 -14.84 -10.95 3.76
CA PHE A 44 -14.89 -12.24 4.45
C PHE A 44 -16.16 -12.97 3.99
N ASP A 45 -16.03 -14.23 3.60
CA ASP A 45 -17.17 -15.09 3.26
C ASP A 45 -17.74 -15.75 4.55
N ASP A 46 -17.66 -15.01 5.66
CA ASP A 46 -18.17 -15.33 6.99
C ASP A 46 -18.87 -14.11 7.57
N VAL A 47 -19.89 -14.34 8.42
CA VAL A 47 -20.49 -13.28 9.22
C VAL A 47 -19.60 -13.02 10.44
N LEU A 48 -19.04 -11.82 10.53
CA LEU A 48 -18.25 -11.37 11.66
C LEU A 48 -19.08 -10.44 12.56
N ASP A 49 -18.85 -10.52 13.86
CA ASP A 49 -19.46 -9.62 14.83
C ASP A 49 -18.80 -8.25 14.82
N PRO A 50 -19.49 -7.18 14.38
CA PRO A 50 -18.90 -5.84 14.29
C PRO A 50 -18.52 -5.25 15.65
N GLU A 51 -19.23 -5.61 16.71
CA GLU A 51 -18.96 -5.07 18.06
C GLU A 51 -17.73 -5.72 18.69
N LYS A 52 -17.47 -7.01 18.42
CA LYS A 52 -16.21 -7.65 18.81
C LYS A 52 -15.02 -6.99 18.13
N LEU A 53 -15.11 -6.74 16.81
CA LEU A 53 -14.07 -6.06 16.06
C LEU A 53 -13.85 -4.63 16.56
N ARG A 54 -14.92 -3.86 16.77
CA ARG A 54 -14.87 -2.50 17.32
C ARG A 54 -14.22 -2.49 18.71
N SER A 55 -14.70 -3.35 19.62
CA SER A 55 -14.22 -3.37 21.01
C SER A 55 -12.75 -3.77 21.10
N ALA A 56 -12.29 -4.71 20.29
CA ALA A 56 -10.88 -5.09 20.24
C ALA A 56 -9.99 -3.96 19.71
N LEU A 57 -10.45 -3.19 18.70
CA LEU A 57 -9.72 -2.02 18.22
C LEU A 57 -9.70 -0.90 19.27
N ASP A 58 -10.83 -0.64 19.91
CA ASP A 58 -10.93 0.35 21.00
C ASP A 58 -9.98 0.01 22.15
N ARG A 59 -9.94 -1.26 22.55
CA ARG A 59 -9.02 -1.75 23.58
C ARG A 59 -7.56 -1.60 23.16
N LEU A 60 -7.20 -1.94 21.91
CA LEU A 60 -5.84 -1.76 21.41
C LEU A 60 -5.38 -0.30 21.53
N LEU A 61 -6.23 0.66 21.15
CA LEU A 61 -5.88 2.09 21.19
C LEU A 61 -5.81 2.67 22.62
N GLN A 62 -6.05 1.87 23.64
CA GLN A 62 -5.79 2.21 25.04
C GLN A 62 -4.49 1.64 25.57
N ILE A 63 -3.79 0.76 24.81
CA ILE A 63 -2.57 0.09 25.23
C ILE A 63 -1.34 0.94 24.90
N GLY A 64 -0.67 1.48 25.90
CA GLY A 64 0.61 2.17 25.77
C GLY A 64 0.66 3.17 24.60
N GLY A 65 1.70 3.10 23.77
CA GLY A 65 1.89 4.01 22.64
C GLY A 65 0.91 3.83 21.46
N TRP A 66 0.11 2.76 21.43
CA TRP A 66 -0.94 2.58 20.43
C TRP A 66 -2.01 3.68 20.49
N ARG A 67 -2.09 4.42 21.59
CA ARG A 67 -2.93 5.60 21.74
C ARG A 67 -2.68 6.68 20.68
N LYS A 68 -1.47 6.79 20.16
CA LYS A 68 -1.13 7.74 19.08
C LYS A 68 -2.07 7.61 17.87
N LEU A 69 -2.59 6.42 17.59
CA LEU A 69 -3.54 6.17 16.52
C LEU A 69 -4.92 6.81 16.72
N GLY A 70 -5.24 7.23 17.92
CA GLY A 70 -6.49 7.96 18.24
C GLY A 70 -6.29 9.47 18.37
N ALA A 71 -5.17 10.02 17.94
CA ALA A 71 -4.85 11.44 18.02
C ALA A 71 -5.77 12.31 17.15
N ARG A 72 -5.56 13.61 17.17
CA ARG A 72 -6.17 14.60 16.28
C ARG A 72 -5.08 15.27 15.46
N LEU A 73 -5.23 15.30 14.15
CA LEU A 73 -4.24 15.92 13.28
C LEU A 73 -4.41 17.44 13.26
N ARG A 74 -3.31 18.17 13.45
CA ARG A 74 -3.29 19.63 13.50
C ARG A 74 -2.09 20.17 12.72
N LEU A 75 -2.15 21.46 12.41
CA LEU A 75 -0.99 22.23 11.95
C LEU A 75 -0.40 23.00 13.14
N ASN A 76 0.92 22.99 13.25
CA ASN A 76 1.63 23.91 14.13
C ASN A 76 1.82 25.29 13.45
N ASP A 77 2.36 26.25 14.19
CA ASP A 77 2.52 27.62 13.71
C ASP A 77 3.55 27.73 12.55
N ALA A 78 4.40 26.73 12.37
CA ALA A 78 5.38 26.65 11.29
C ALA A 78 4.83 25.92 10.03
N GLY A 79 3.57 25.44 10.08
CA GLY A 79 2.94 24.68 8.99
C GLY A 79 3.31 23.19 8.94
N GLY A 80 4.03 22.69 9.93
CA GLY A 80 4.28 21.26 10.13
C GLY A 80 3.07 20.57 10.72
N LEU A 81 2.91 19.26 10.46
CA LEU A 81 1.85 18.46 11.04
C LEU A 81 2.22 17.99 12.45
N GLU A 82 1.23 17.97 13.33
CA GLU A 82 1.35 17.45 14.69
C GLU A 82 0.12 16.64 15.10
N TYR A 83 0.31 15.62 15.94
CA TYR A 83 -0.75 14.87 16.57
C TYR A 83 -1.03 15.40 17.96
N HIS A 84 -2.32 15.63 18.25
CA HIS A 84 -2.84 15.94 19.57
C HIS A 84 -3.52 14.69 20.11
N VAL A 85 -2.88 13.98 21.03
CA VAL A 85 -3.39 12.75 21.64
C VAL A 85 -4.26 13.12 22.83
N PRO A 86 -5.58 12.86 22.84
CA PRO A 86 -6.45 13.13 23.97
C PRO A 86 -5.96 12.44 25.25
N ALA A 87 -5.99 13.12 26.38
CA ALA A 87 -5.67 12.51 27.68
C ALA A 87 -6.59 11.32 27.99
N GLU A 88 -7.89 11.46 27.60
CA GLU A 88 -8.89 10.40 27.67
C GLU A 88 -9.73 10.40 26.39
N TYR A 89 -10.14 9.22 25.94
CA TYR A 89 -11.11 9.08 24.87
C TYR A 89 -12.52 9.08 25.45
N THR A 90 -13.41 9.84 24.83
CA THR A 90 -14.82 9.97 25.23
C THR A 90 -15.74 9.65 24.06
N ALA A 91 -17.05 9.62 24.30
CA ALA A 91 -18.03 9.44 23.23
C ALA A 91 -17.97 10.58 22.18
N GLU A 92 -17.67 11.81 22.62
CA GLU A 92 -17.53 13.00 21.76
C GLU A 92 -16.16 13.05 21.05
N ARG A 93 -15.14 12.46 21.68
CA ARG A 93 -13.76 12.38 21.15
C ARG A 93 -13.26 10.94 21.15
N PRO A 94 -13.86 10.04 20.34
CA PRO A 94 -13.50 8.63 20.31
C PRO A 94 -12.12 8.42 19.66
N PRO A 95 -11.44 7.29 19.94
CA PRO A 95 -10.12 7.00 19.34
C PRO A 95 -10.17 6.71 17.84
N PHE A 96 -11.33 6.31 17.32
CA PHE A 96 -11.59 6.13 15.89
C PHE A 96 -13.08 6.32 15.60
N SER A 97 -13.38 6.58 14.32
CA SER A 97 -14.78 6.62 13.87
C SER A 97 -15.24 5.22 13.52
N PHE A 98 -16.43 4.84 13.98
CA PHE A 98 -17.02 3.54 13.71
C PHE A 98 -18.40 3.69 13.09
N THR A 99 -18.62 2.98 11.98
CA THR A 99 -19.93 2.88 11.34
C THR A 99 -20.20 1.44 10.95
N ARG A 100 -21.47 1.03 11.04
CA ARG A 100 -21.91 -0.31 10.64
C ARG A 100 -23.19 -0.24 9.82
N VAL A 101 -23.32 -1.14 8.87
CA VAL A 101 -24.52 -1.35 8.07
C VAL A 101 -24.86 -2.83 8.11
N ASN A 102 -26.11 -3.17 8.41
CA ASN A 102 -26.60 -4.53 8.24
C ASN A 102 -27.58 -4.53 7.06
N THR A 103 -27.27 -5.28 6.02
CA THR A 103 -28.06 -5.29 4.79
C THR A 103 -29.26 -6.24 4.86
N GLY A 104 -29.21 -7.24 5.74
CA GLY A 104 -30.26 -8.27 5.90
C GLY A 104 -30.42 -9.21 4.69
N ILE A 105 -29.57 -9.10 3.65
CA ILE A 105 -29.58 -9.94 2.45
C ILE A 105 -28.23 -10.64 2.25
N SER A 106 -28.18 -11.64 1.36
CA SER A 106 -26.92 -12.27 0.95
C SER A 106 -26.04 -11.27 0.19
N ILE A 107 -24.71 -11.41 0.30
CA ILE A 107 -23.77 -10.61 -0.46
C ILE A 107 -23.99 -10.77 -1.98
N GLU A 108 -24.45 -11.93 -2.44
CA GLU A 108 -24.75 -12.20 -3.85
C GLU A 108 -26.02 -11.51 -4.35
N ASP A 109 -26.96 -11.19 -3.46
CA ASP A 109 -28.17 -10.47 -3.79
C ASP A 109 -27.97 -8.94 -3.80
N HIS A 110 -26.85 -8.47 -3.25
CA HIS A 110 -26.53 -7.04 -3.21
C HIS A 110 -25.88 -6.58 -4.51
N TYR A 111 -26.46 -5.59 -5.17
CA TYR A 111 -26.12 -5.15 -6.54
C TYR A 111 -24.66 -4.66 -6.73
N ILE A 112 -24.01 -4.12 -5.67
CA ILE A 112 -22.60 -3.74 -5.68
C ILE A 112 -21.73 -4.91 -5.15
N ALA A 113 -22.07 -5.44 -3.98
CA ALA A 113 -21.19 -6.34 -3.23
C ALA A 113 -20.91 -7.67 -3.96
N ARG A 114 -21.88 -8.19 -4.75
CA ARG A 114 -21.68 -9.38 -5.59
C ARG A 114 -20.57 -9.24 -6.62
N ARG A 115 -20.16 -8.01 -6.96
CA ARG A 115 -19.10 -7.71 -7.93
C ARG A 115 -17.72 -7.65 -7.31
N ILE A 116 -17.62 -7.62 -5.96
CA ILE A 116 -16.32 -7.68 -5.30
C ILE A 116 -15.62 -8.98 -5.73
N PRO A 117 -14.37 -8.89 -6.23
CA PRO A 117 -13.69 -10.07 -6.76
C PRO A 117 -13.67 -11.25 -5.80
N ARG A 118 -13.83 -12.43 -6.38
CA ARG A 118 -13.56 -13.71 -5.71
C ARG A 118 -12.63 -14.51 -6.59
N ASN A 119 -11.74 -15.23 -6.00
CA ASN A 119 -10.97 -16.22 -6.72
C ASN A 119 -11.80 -17.52 -6.86
N SER A 120 -12.69 -17.57 -7.83
CA SER A 120 -13.52 -18.74 -8.09
C SER A 120 -13.12 -19.53 -9.34
N SER A 121 -12.24 -18.96 -10.17
CA SER A 121 -12.24 -19.34 -11.59
C SER A 121 -11.26 -20.43 -11.97
N GLY A 122 -10.23 -20.77 -11.16
CA GLY A 122 -9.17 -21.65 -11.62
C GLY A 122 -8.52 -21.17 -12.94
N SER A 123 -8.59 -19.87 -13.22
CA SER A 123 -8.06 -19.28 -14.45
C SER A 123 -6.57 -19.57 -14.58
N GLN A 124 -6.15 -19.97 -15.77
CA GLN A 124 -4.74 -20.16 -16.13
C GLN A 124 -4.08 -18.85 -16.63
N LYS A 125 -4.87 -17.80 -16.87
CA LYS A 125 -4.44 -16.53 -17.45
C LYS A 125 -4.81 -15.37 -16.53
N PRO A 126 -4.10 -14.23 -16.62
CA PRO A 126 -4.47 -13.02 -15.93
C PRO A 126 -5.90 -12.58 -16.19
N VAL A 127 -6.57 -12.04 -15.16
CA VAL A 127 -7.96 -11.57 -15.25
C VAL A 127 -8.03 -10.14 -14.73
N LEU A 128 -8.79 -9.29 -15.44
CA LEU A 128 -9.10 -7.93 -15.03
C LEU A 128 -10.47 -7.85 -14.38
N PHE A 129 -10.51 -7.16 -13.25
CA PHE A 129 -11.74 -6.77 -12.58
C PHE A 129 -11.90 -5.24 -12.62
N GLU A 130 -13.04 -4.76 -12.19
CA GLU A 130 -13.34 -3.35 -12.13
C GLU A 130 -12.50 -2.60 -11.06
N ASP A 131 -12.61 -1.26 -11.07
CA ASP A 131 -11.96 -0.41 -10.09
C ASP A 131 -12.52 -0.65 -8.68
N ALA A 132 -11.65 -0.76 -7.68
CA ALA A 132 -12.04 -0.86 -6.28
C ALA A 132 -12.88 0.35 -5.81
N ALA A 133 -12.73 1.51 -6.43
CA ALA A 133 -13.53 2.70 -6.16
C ALA A 133 -15.03 2.50 -6.42
N ASN A 134 -15.40 1.54 -7.28
CA ASN A 134 -16.81 1.20 -7.55
C ASN A 134 -17.51 0.53 -6.34
N PHE A 135 -16.74 0.17 -5.33
CA PHE A 135 -17.24 -0.44 -4.08
C PHE A 135 -17.26 0.56 -2.92
N SER A 136 -17.08 1.86 -3.17
CA SER A 136 -16.93 2.90 -2.15
C SER A 136 -17.98 2.85 -1.03
N ASP A 137 -19.26 2.65 -1.37
CA ASP A 137 -20.37 2.59 -0.41
C ASP A 137 -20.29 1.41 0.56
N LEU A 138 -19.45 0.40 0.25
CA LEU A 138 -19.19 -0.76 1.11
C LEU A 138 -17.88 -0.61 1.88
N ILE A 139 -17.04 0.34 1.50
CA ILE A 139 -15.68 0.50 2.03
C ILE A 139 -15.63 1.57 3.12
N TYR A 140 -16.34 2.68 2.93
CA TYR A 140 -16.33 3.79 3.87
C TYR A 140 -17.67 4.54 3.89
N SER A 141 -17.96 5.18 5.03
CA SER A 141 -19.16 5.98 5.18
C SER A 141 -19.02 7.36 4.50
N PRO A 142 -20.14 8.06 4.20
CA PRO A 142 -20.11 9.40 3.60
C PRO A 142 -19.35 10.44 4.45
N ASP A 143 -19.26 10.24 5.76
CA ASP A 143 -18.55 11.14 6.68
C ASP A 143 -17.05 10.88 6.76
N THR A 144 -16.54 9.86 6.08
CA THR A 144 -15.11 9.52 6.06
C THR A 144 -14.33 10.60 5.30
N PRO A 145 -13.24 11.14 5.88
CA PRO A 145 -12.39 12.12 5.21
C PRO A 145 -11.82 11.61 3.89
N THR A 146 -11.75 12.50 2.90
CA THR A 146 -11.20 12.21 1.57
C THR A 146 -9.98 13.07 1.24
N LYS A 147 -9.67 14.04 2.08
CA LYS A 147 -8.50 14.91 1.95
C LYS A 147 -7.99 15.33 3.33
N LEU A 148 -6.76 15.79 3.39
CA LEU A 148 -6.09 16.18 4.63
C LEU A 148 -6.86 17.26 5.43
N GLU A 149 -7.44 18.23 4.71
CA GLU A 149 -8.21 19.33 5.30
C GLU A 149 -9.42 18.85 6.11
N ASP A 150 -9.98 17.68 5.75
CA ASP A 150 -11.13 17.11 6.48
C ASP A 150 -10.76 16.69 7.91
N TRP A 151 -9.46 16.45 8.19
CA TRP A 151 -8.94 16.26 9.55
C TRP A 151 -8.49 17.57 10.18
N LEU A 152 -7.78 18.42 9.42
CA LEU A 152 -7.19 19.65 9.96
C LEU A 152 -8.24 20.64 10.49
N TYR A 153 -9.40 20.68 9.85
CA TYR A 153 -10.48 21.61 10.18
C TYR A 153 -11.66 20.95 10.92
N THR A 154 -11.44 19.75 11.44
CA THR A 154 -12.42 19.05 12.29
C THR A 154 -11.72 18.37 13.47
N ASP A 155 -12.49 17.88 14.44
CA ASP A 155 -11.92 17.06 15.54
C ASP A 155 -12.08 15.55 15.28
N LYS A 156 -12.08 15.15 14.01
CA LYS A 156 -12.19 13.74 13.62
C LYS A 156 -10.92 12.96 13.99
N PRO A 157 -11.07 11.70 14.46
CA PRO A 157 -9.92 10.83 14.69
C PRO A 157 -9.26 10.42 13.36
N PRO A 158 -8.01 9.95 13.37
CA PRO A 158 -7.31 9.62 12.14
C PRO A 158 -7.76 8.31 11.48
N LEU A 159 -8.39 7.40 12.26
CA LEU A 159 -8.84 6.09 11.79
C LEU A 159 -10.36 6.04 11.64
N PHE A 160 -10.83 5.39 10.57
CA PHE A 160 -12.24 5.13 10.28
C PHE A 160 -12.43 3.65 10.00
N LEU A 161 -13.29 2.99 10.78
CA LEU A 161 -13.70 1.61 10.62
C LEU A 161 -15.16 1.58 10.15
N HIS A 162 -15.38 0.98 8.98
CA HIS A 162 -16.71 0.78 8.40
C HIS A 162 -16.96 -0.72 8.19
N ILE A 163 -18.04 -1.26 8.73
CA ILE A 163 -18.37 -2.69 8.61
C ILE A 163 -19.74 -2.85 7.99
N VAL A 164 -19.80 -3.59 6.89
CA VAL A 164 -21.05 -3.96 6.22
C VAL A 164 -21.24 -5.46 6.38
N THR A 165 -22.31 -5.86 7.10
CA THR A 165 -22.67 -7.26 7.31
C THR A 165 -23.79 -7.68 6.38
N PHE A 166 -23.63 -8.86 5.81
CA PHE A 166 -24.60 -9.61 5.01
C PHE A 166 -25.05 -10.84 5.78
N THR A 167 -26.05 -11.57 5.29
CA THR A 167 -26.49 -12.82 5.94
C THR A 167 -25.44 -13.94 5.85
N ASP A 168 -24.47 -13.83 4.94
CA ASP A 168 -23.47 -14.86 4.63
C ASP A 168 -22.04 -14.33 4.44
N ALA A 169 -21.80 -13.03 4.67
CA ALA A 169 -20.51 -12.40 4.44
C ALA A 169 -20.34 -11.11 5.27
N THR A 170 -19.12 -10.60 5.31
CA THR A 170 -18.80 -9.29 5.92
C THR A 170 -17.78 -8.56 5.05
N VAL A 171 -17.98 -7.25 4.89
CA VAL A 171 -16.96 -6.33 4.33
C VAL A 171 -16.48 -5.42 5.46
N VAL A 172 -15.17 -5.42 5.68
CA VAL A 172 -14.51 -4.57 6.70
C VAL A 172 -13.68 -3.53 5.98
N GLY A 173 -14.11 -2.28 6.01
CA GLY A 173 -13.41 -1.12 5.46
C GLY A 173 -12.65 -0.36 6.53
N PHE A 174 -11.43 0.09 6.19
CA PHE A 174 -10.54 0.80 7.08
C PHE A 174 -9.86 1.97 6.35
N SER A 175 -10.08 3.20 6.84
CA SER A 175 -9.63 4.42 6.16
C SER A 175 -8.74 5.28 7.04
N TRP A 176 -7.70 5.91 6.43
CA TRP A 176 -6.77 6.79 7.13
C TRP A 176 -6.05 7.74 6.17
N SER A 177 -5.50 8.85 6.70
CA SER A 177 -4.53 9.67 5.97
C SER A 177 -3.19 8.94 5.90
N HIS A 178 -2.51 8.98 4.76
CA HIS A 178 -1.19 8.35 4.61
C HIS A 178 -0.11 8.94 5.54
N THR A 179 -0.39 10.09 6.15
CA THR A 179 0.46 10.67 7.21
C THR A 179 0.51 9.81 8.48
N LEU A 180 -0.44 8.89 8.68
CA LEU A 180 -0.53 8.08 9.90
C LEU A 180 0.32 6.81 9.82
N LEU A 181 0.20 6.07 8.73
CA LEU A 181 0.87 4.79 8.55
C LEU A 181 0.98 4.39 7.07
N ASP A 182 2.02 3.61 6.77
CA ASP A 182 2.18 2.92 5.49
C ASP A 182 1.57 1.51 5.50
N ALA A 183 1.68 0.78 4.38
CA ALA A 183 1.15 -0.58 4.26
C ALA A 183 1.73 -1.55 5.28
N MET A 184 3.02 -1.43 5.62
CA MET A 184 3.63 -2.29 6.64
C MET A 184 3.22 -1.89 8.05
N GLY A 185 3.00 -0.60 8.30
CA GLY A 185 2.37 -0.10 9.53
C GLY A 185 0.95 -0.62 9.69
N ARG A 186 0.18 -0.67 8.57
CA ARG A 186 -1.17 -1.29 8.56
C ARG A 186 -1.11 -2.78 8.90
N HIS A 187 -0.10 -3.51 8.42
CA HIS A 187 0.12 -4.92 8.81
C HIS A 187 0.39 -5.07 10.31
N LEU A 188 1.25 -4.22 10.89
CA LEU A 188 1.55 -4.25 12.32
C LEU A 188 0.32 -3.93 13.18
N LEU A 189 -0.48 -2.93 12.78
CA LEU A 189 -1.77 -2.61 13.39
C LEU A 189 -2.71 -3.82 13.34
N GLN A 190 -2.82 -4.46 12.19
CA GLN A 190 -3.67 -5.65 12.01
C GLN A 190 -3.27 -6.78 12.96
N ARG A 191 -1.98 -7.08 13.08
CA ARG A 191 -1.49 -8.11 14.00
C ARG A 191 -1.80 -7.79 15.45
N ALA A 192 -1.58 -6.55 15.88
CA ALA A 192 -1.90 -6.11 17.24
C ALA A 192 -3.41 -6.17 17.50
N TRP A 193 -4.24 -5.75 16.53
CA TRP A 193 -5.70 -5.83 16.63
C TRP A 193 -6.19 -7.28 16.74
N THR A 194 -5.67 -8.18 15.92
CA THR A 194 -5.98 -9.62 15.99
C THR A 194 -5.59 -10.21 17.36
N ALA A 195 -4.42 -9.85 17.89
CA ALA A 195 -3.98 -10.35 19.20
C ALA A 195 -4.94 -9.91 20.32
N VAL A 196 -5.42 -8.66 20.31
CA VAL A 196 -6.43 -8.20 21.28
C VAL A 196 -7.76 -8.91 21.07
N LEU A 197 -8.21 -9.10 19.82
CA LEU A 197 -9.45 -9.79 19.50
C LEU A 197 -9.46 -11.24 20.00
N GLU A 198 -8.32 -11.89 20.00
CA GLU A 198 -8.12 -13.27 20.50
C GLU A 198 -7.85 -13.33 22.02
N GLY A 199 -7.88 -12.19 22.74
CA GLY A 199 -7.58 -12.13 24.18
C GLY A 199 -6.09 -12.29 24.51
N ARG A 200 -5.19 -12.14 23.56
CA ARG A 200 -3.73 -12.25 23.70
C ARG A 200 -3.07 -10.87 23.78
N GLU A 201 -3.57 -10.00 24.68
CA GLU A 201 -3.03 -8.62 24.83
C GLU A 201 -1.53 -8.60 25.16
N GLN A 202 -1.01 -9.63 25.84
CA GLN A 202 0.42 -9.78 26.13
C GLN A 202 1.30 -9.92 24.87
N ASP A 203 0.71 -10.30 23.73
CA ASP A 203 1.41 -10.44 22.45
C ASP A 203 1.39 -9.14 21.61
N VAL A 204 0.73 -8.10 22.12
CA VAL A 204 0.74 -6.78 21.48
C VAL A 204 2.14 -6.18 21.60
N PRO A 205 2.86 -5.93 20.50
CA PRO A 205 4.22 -5.45 20.58
C PRO A 205 4.27 -4.03 21.16
N PRO A 206 5.33 -3.67 21.91
CA PRO A 206 5.59 -2.31 22.33
C PRO A 206 5.60 -1.35 21.13
N PHE A 207 4.97 -0.19 21.29
CA PHE A 207 4.90 0.82 20.23
C PHE A 207 6.21 1.59 20.14
N ARG A 208 6.81 1.60 18.96
CA ARG A 208 8.03 2.36 18.67
C ARG A 208 7.70 3.72 18.05
N GLY A 209 8.44 4.76 18.42
CA GLY A 209 8.29 6.09 17.83
C GLY A 209 7.00 6.80 18.30
N TYR A 210 6.70 6.73 19.59
CA TYR A 210 5.59 7.48 20.15
C TYR A 210 5.91 8.99 20.15
N HIS A 211 7.01 9.41 20.78
CA HIS A 211 7.46 10.81 20.83
C HIS A 211 8.52 11.11 19.78
N GLU A 212 9.57 10.30 19.72
CA GLU A 212 10.75 10.56 18.92
C GLU A 212 10.70 9.83 17.58
N ASP A 213 11.13 10.53 16.54
CA ASP A 213 11.32 9.91 15.22
C ASP A 213 12.58 9.01 15.25
N PRO A 214 12.41 7.68 15.15
CA PRO A 214 13.54 6.77 15.22
C PRO A 214 14.42 6.79 13.96
N ILE A 215 13.95 7.36 12.85
CA ILE A 215 14.71 7.45 11.59
C ILE A 215 15.62 8.68 11.59
N THR A 216 15.19 9.79 12.18
CA THR A 216 15.91 11.06 12.19
C THR A 216 17.38 10.94 12.64
N PRO A 217 17.77 10.15 13.67
CA PRO A 217 19.17 10.01 14.07
C PRO A 217 20.05 9.32 13.01
N VAL A 218 19.47 8.59 12.07
CA VAL A 218 20.20 7.90 10.99
C VAL A 218 20.38 8.79 9.76
N ILE A 219 19.55 9.82 9.62
CA ILE A 219 19.66 10.77 8.51
C ILE A 219 20.90 11.66 8.73
N ASP A 220 21.56 12.05 7.64
CA ASP A 220 22.78 12.88 7.60
C ASP A 220 24.07 12.17 8.12
N GLN A 221 24.02 10.86 8.38
CA GLN A 221 25.20 10.09 8.73
C GLN A 221 26.14 9.79 7.55
N THR A 222 25.62 9.91 6.32
CA THR A 222 26.37 9.60 5.09
C THR A 222 26.19 10.74 4.08
N PRO A 223 27.26 11.20 3.41
CA PRO A 223 27.13 12.23 2.38
C PRO A 223 26.17 11.78 1.26
N PRO A 224 25.23 12.66 0.85
CA PRO A 224 24.24 12.31 -0.17
C PRO A 224 24.87 12.00 -1.54
N GLU A 225 26.08 12.51 -1.82
CA GLU A 225 26.86 12.24 -3.04
C GLU A 225 27.30 10.78 -3.18
N GLN A 226 27.28 10.01 -2.09
CA GLN A 226 27.57 8.57 -2.11
C GLN A 226 26.42 7.71 -2.57
N TYR A 227 25.22 8.28 -2.75
CA TYR A 227 24.10 7.52 -3.28
C TYR A 227 24.34 7.14 -4.73
N VAL A 228 24.16 5.86 -5.06
CA VAL A 228 24.47 5.30 -6.39
C VAL A 228 23.80 6.02 -7.56
N LEU A 229 22.64 6.67 -7.36
CA LEU A 229 21.93 7.43 -8.38
C LEU A 229 22.12 8.96 -8.26
N TYR A 230 23.07 9.43 -7.47
CA TYR A 230 23.27 10.86 -7.23
C TYR A 230 23.44 11.67 -8.52
N ASP A 231 24.26 11.17 -9.47
CA ASP A 231 24.52 11.82 -10.75
C ASP A 231 23.31 11.77 -11.73
N HIS A 232 22.33 10.93 -11.42
CA HIS A 232 21.08 10.83 -12.17
C HIS A 232 19.94 11.69 -11.59
N LEU A 233 20.23 12.50 -10.57
CA LEU A 233 19.22 13.34 -9.91
C LEU A 233 18.61 14.37 -10.87
N LEU A 234 17.29 14.33 -11.00
CA LEU A 234 16.53 15.18 -11.91
C LEU A 234 16.38 16.60 -11.35
N ARG A 235 17.12 17.54 -11.93
CA ARG A 235 17.19 18.94 -11.48
C ARG A 235 17.06 19.92 -12.64
N GLY A 236 16.87 21.21 -12.29
CA GLY A 236 16.92 22.33 -13.23
C GLY A 236 15.99 22.16 -14.43
N PHE A 237 16.52 22.37 -15.64
CA PHE A 237 15.76 22.26 -16.88
C PHE A 237 15.17 20.86 -17.11
N GLY A 238 15.89 19.80 -16.72
CA GLY A 238 15.36 18.43 -16.82
C GLY A 238 14.10 18.24 -15.99
N PHE A 239 14.05 18.80 -14.79
CA PHE A 239 12.84 18.75 -13.96
C PHE A 239 11.68 19.55 -14.58
N LEU A 240 11.96 20.74 -15.11
CA LEU A 240 10.92 21.53 -15.82
C LEU A 240 10.35 20.76 -17.01
N MET A 241 11.21 20.12 -17.77
CA MET A 241 10.80 19.25 -18.89
C MET A 241 9.92 18.08 -18.41
N PHE A 242 10.29 17.42 -17.30
CA PHE A 242 9.48 16.35 -16.71
C PHE A 242 8.08 16.83 -16.32
N VAL A 243 7.98 17.97 -15.64
CA VAL A 243 6.69 18.55 -15.28
C VAL A 243 5.87 18.90 -16.53
N MET A 244 6.50 19.45 -17.56
CA MET A 244 5.83 19.75 -18.82
C MET A 244 5.27 18.48 -19.49
N TYR A 245 6.05 17.40 -19.58
CA TYR A 245 5.58 16.12 -20.14
C TYR A 245 4.43 15.55 -19.31
N MET A 246 4.52 15.62 -18.00
CA MET A 246 3.44 15.18 -17.11
C MET A 246 2.15 15.97 -17.32
N ILE A 247 2.24 17.30 -17.45
CA ILE A 247 1.07 18.15 -17.75
C ILE A 247 0.47 17.79 -19.10
N LEU A 248 1.29 17.64 -20.14
CA LEU A 248 0.82 17.26 -21.47
C LEU A 248 0.13 15.91 -21.47
N GLU A 249 0.66 14.92 -20.74
CA GLU A 249 0.04 13.60 -20.56
C GLU A 249 -1.37 13.74 -19.96
N PHE A 250 -1.57 14.58 -18.94
CA PHE A 250 -2.88 14.81 -18.32
C PHE A 250 -3.83 15.67 -19.16
N VAL A 251 -3.31 16.53 -20.01
CA VAL A 251 -4.12 17.32 -20.93
C VAL A 251 -4.65 16.44 -22.07
N TRP A 252 -3.83 15.61 -22.66
CA TRP A 252 -4.23 14.72 -23.76
C TRP A 252 -5.07 13.53 -23.31
N TRP A 253 -4.78 12.98 -22.14
CA TRP A 253 -5.51 11.85 -21.55
C TRP A 253 -5.98 12.20 -20.13
N PRO A 254 -7.06 13.00 -19.98
CA PRO A 254 -7.51 13.48 -18.67
C PRO A 254 -8.12 12.40 -17.79
N ARG A 255 -8.55 11.28 -18.36
CA ARG A 255 -9.20 10.19 -17.63
C ARG A 255 -8.22 9.09 -17.27
N GLN A 256 -8.40 8.54 -16.07
CA GLN A 256 -7.69 7.37 -15.59
C GLN A 256 -8.61 6.57 -14.69
N SER A 257 -8.41 5.26 -14.67
CA SER A 257 -9.03 4.34 -13.73
C SER A 257 -8.02 3.30 -13.25
N SER A 258 -8.31 2.73 -12.11
CA SER A 258 -7.59 1.56 -11.62
C SER A 258 -8.34 0.30 -12.01
N ARG A 259 -7.62 -0.81 -12.15
CA ARG A 259 -8.20 -2.14 -12.29
C ARG A 259 -7.56 -3.08 -11.29
N ILE A 260 -8.37 -3.99 -10.78
CA ILE A 260 -7.87 -5.10 -10.00
C ILE A 260 -7.45 -6.21 -10.98
N ILE A 261 -6.24 -6.70 -10.82
CA ILE A 261 -5.64 -7.73 -11.67
C ILE A 261 -5.38 -8.97 -10.82
N LEU A 262 -5.97 -10.09 -11.21
CA LEU A 262 -5.62 -11.41 -10.71
C LEU A 262 -4.55 -12.02 -11.61
N LEU A 263 -3.43 -12.39 -11.03
CA LEU A 263 -2.35 -13.13 -11.69
C LEU A 263 -2.28 -14.53 -11.09
N PRO A 264 -2.68 -15.58 -11.82
CA PRO A 264 -2.68 -16.95 -11.29
C PRO A 264 -1.29 -17.35 -10.80
N GLY A 265 -1.22 -18.00 -9.63
CA GLY A 265 0.06 -18.44 -9.05
C GLY A 265 0.89 -19.29 -10.01
N PRO A 266 0.32 -20.32 -10.65
CA PRO A 266 1.04 -21.12 -11.67
C PRO A 266 1.54 -20.28 -12.84
N TYR A 267 0.80 -19.27 -13.30
CA TYR A 267 1.23 -18.38 -14.38
C TYR A 267 2.50 -17.62 -14.00
N ILE A 268 2.55 -17.02 -12.81
CA ILE A 268 3.73 -16.29 -12.34
C ILE A 268 4.91 -17.23 -12.05
N GLN A 269 4.64 -18.43 -11.49
CA GLN A 269 5.67 -19.45 -11.27
C GLN A 269 6.31 -19.91 -12.60
N ASN A 270 5.51 -20.14 -13.62
CA ASN A 270 6.01 -20.52 -14.95
C ASN A 270 6.88 -19.40 -15.56
N LEU A 271 6.41 -18.15 -15.51
CA LEU A 271 7.21 -17.00 -15.96
C LEU A 271 8.55 -16.89 -15.22
N ARG A 272 8.51 -17.12 -13.90
CA ARG A 272 9.74 -17.10 -13.08
C ARG A 272 10.68 -18.24 -13.44
N GLN A 273 10.18 -19.46 -13.64
CA GLN A 273 10.99 -20.59 -14.05
C GLN A 273 11.66 -20.36 -15.41
N GLN A 274 10.92 -19.87 -16.39
CA GLN A 274 11.46 -19.49 -17.70
C GLN A 274 12.55 -18.42 -17.55
N ALA A 275 12.28 -17.38 -16.74
CA ALA A 275 13.27 -16.32 -16.51
C ALA A 275 14.56 -16.84 -15.87
N LEU A 276 14.47 -17.76 -14.92
CA LEU A 276 15.65 -18.38 -14.30
C LEU A 276 16.43 -19.25 -15.30
N GLN A 277 15.75 -19.99 -16.19
CA GLN A 277 16.39 -20.77 -17.26
C GLN A 277 17.12 -19.85 -18.23
N ASP A 278 16.45 -18.79 -18.72
CA ASP A 278 17.07 -17.80 -19.62
C ASP A 278 18.35 -17.19 -19.03
N LEU A 279 18.30 -16.84 -17.73
CA LEU A 279 19.46 -16.25 -17.03
C LEU A 279 20.61 -17.25 -16.85
N GLN A 280 20.30 -18.52 -16.58
CA GLN A 280 21.31 -19.59 -16.49
C GLN A 280 21.98 -19.85 -17.83
N GLU A 281 21.20 -19.92 -18.93
CA GLU A 281 21.76 -20.11 -20.27
C GLU A 281 22.66 -18.95 -20.70
N GLN A 282 22.29 -17.72 -20.34
CA GLN A 282 23.12 -16.55 -20.63
C GLN A 282 24.41 -16.55 -19.82
N GLN A 283 24.31 -16.92 -18.54
CA GLN A 283 25.47 -17.07 -17.67
C GLN A 283 26.49 -18.09 -18.22
N GLN A 284 25.99 -19.25 -18.65
CA GLN A 284 26.85 -20.29 -19.28
C GLN A 284 27.56 -19.79 -20.54
N LYS A 285 26.90 -18.94 -21.33
CA LYS A 285 27.46 -18.33 -22.54
C LYS A 285 28.49 -17.23 -22.26
N SER A 286 28.41 -16.58 -21.08
CA SER A 286 29.27 -15.44 -20.72
C SER A 286 30.63 -15.86 -20.16
N GLU A 287 30.88 -17.16 -19.92
CA GLU A 287 32.12 -17.71 -19.34
C GLU A 287 32.57 -17.07 -18.02
N THR A 288 31.64 -16.36 -17.32
CA THR A 288 31.94 -15.78 -16.01
C THR A 288 31.66 -16.79 -14.92
N ASN A 289 32.49 -16.81 -13.85
CA ASN A 289 32.33 -17.69 -12.70
C ASN A 289 31.28 -17.15 -11.66
N GLU A 290 30.57 -16.09 -12.01
CA GLU A 290 29.54 -15.55 -11.13
C GLU A 290 28.26 -16.43 -11.16
N PRO A 291 27.55 -16.61 -10.05
CA PRO A 291 26.28 -17.34 -10.06
C PRO A 291 25.23 -16.60 -10.90
N ALA A 292 24.34 -17.36 -11.57
CA ALA A 292 23.23 -16.75 -12.31
C ALA A 292 22.38 -15.87 -11.41
N PRO A 293 21.89 -14.70 -11.91
CA PRO A 293 21.12 -13.78 -11.12
C PRO A 293 19.82 -14.43 -10.60
N PHE A 294 19.52 -14.21 -9.31
CA PHE A 294 18.26 -14.60 -8.71
C PHE A 294 17.17 -13.58 -9.05
N VAL A 295 15.96 -14.06 -9.37
CA VAL A 295 14.75 -13.22 -9.48
C VAL A 295 13.61 -13.79 -8.66
N SER A 296 12.88 -12.92 -7.97
CA SER A 296 11.68 -13.27 -7.20
C SER A 296 10.41 -13.15 -8.05
N GLU A 297 9.30 -13.72 -7.55
CA GLU A 297 7.98 -13.52 -8.18
C GLU A 297 7.61 -12.03 -8.24
N GLY A 298 7.98 -11.23 -7.22
CA GLY A 298 7.74 -9.78 -7.22
C GLY A 298 8.47 -9.04 -8.35
N ASP A 299 9.71 -9.43 -8.69
CA ASP A 299 10.46 -8.86 -9.81
C ASP A 299 9.81 -9.23 -11.16
N ILE A 300 9.33 -10.46 -11.27
CA ILE A 300 8.61 -10.96 -12.45
C ILE A 300 7.29 -10.19 -12.63
N ILE A 301 6.52 -10.00 -11.56
CA ILE A 301 5.26 -9.25 -11.59
C ILE A 301 5.52 -7.82 -12.05
N PHE A 302 6.55 -7.14 -11.51
CA PHE A 302 6.84 -5.77 -11.90
C PHE A 302 7.34 -5.67 -13.35
N ALA A 303 8.22 -6.56 -13.78
CA ALA A 303 8.67 -6.63 -15.16
C ALA A 303 7.50 -6.92 -16.13
N TRP A 304 6.57 -7.80 -15.74
CA TRP A 304 5.37 -8.11 -16.51
C TRP A 304 4.43 -6.90 -16.62
N LEU A 305 4.14 -6.23 -15.49
CA LEU A 305 3.34 -5.01 -15.46
C LEU A 305 3.96 -3.92 -16.33
N ALA A 306 5.29 -3.73 -16.25
CA ALA A 306 6.00 -2.76 -17.06
C ALA A 306 5.84 -3.06 -18.57
N LYS A 307 6.08 -4.31 -18.98
CA LYS A 307 5.93 -4.72 -20.39
C LYS A 307 4.51 -4.52 -20.89
N LYS A 308 3.49 -4.97 -20.13
CA LYS A 308 2.08 -4.81 -20.47
C LYS A 308 1.64 -3.35 -20.53
N THR A 309 2.09 -2.53 -19.58
CA THR A 309 1.81 -1.09 -19.57
C THR A 309 2.39 -0.40 -20.82
N LEU A 310 3.66 -0.66 -21.15
CA LEU A 310 4.28 -0.04 -22.32
C LEU A 310 3.61 -0.48 -23.65
N GLN A 311 3.18 -1.73 -23.73
CA GLN A 311 2.41 -2.26 -24.87
C GLN A 311 1.07 -1.52 -24.99
N ALA A 312 0.30 -1.47 -23.90
CA ALA A 312 -1.01 -0.85 -23.87
C ALA A 312 -0.98 0.67 -24.12
N LEU A 313 0.13 1.33 -23.72
CA LEU A 313 0.34 2.75 -24.00
C LEU A 313 0.82 3.04 -25.42
N GLY A 314 1.20 2.03 -26.20
CA GLY A 314 1.84 2.20 -27.51
C GLY A 314 3.16 2.98 -27.41
N THR A 315 3.95 2.73 -26.36
CA THR A 315 5.13 3.56 -26.02
C THR A 315 6.21 3.47 -27.08
N ASN A 316 6.75 4.61 -27.48
CA ASN A 316 7.88 4.67 -28.41
C ASN A 316 9.10 3.93 -27.81
N PRO A 317 9.75 3.01 -28.55
CA PRO A 317 10.92 2.27 -28.07
C PRO A 317 12.08 3.14 -27.56
N SER A 318 12.24 4.37 -28.04
CA SER A 318 13.29 5.30 -27.58
C SER A 318 12.97 5.99 -26.26
N THR A 319 11.75 5.86 -25.73
CA THR A 319 11.33 6.50 -24.48
C THR A 319 12.14 5.97 -23.30
N PRO A 320 12.82 6.84 -22.53
CA PRO A 320 13.41 6.45 -21.26
C PRO A 320 12.32 6.02 -20.27
N VAL A 321 12.60 4.96 -19.50
CA VAL A 321 11.66 4.40 -18.53
C VAL A 321 12.30 4.36 -17.15
N ASN A 322 11.56 4.82 -16.16
CA ASN A 322 11.91 4.73 -14.75
C ASN A 322 10.98 3.72 -14.08
N LEU A 323 11.53 2.60 -13.63
CA LEU A 323 10.82 1.61 -12.85
C LEU A 323 11.12 1.86 -11.36
N THR A 324 10.13 2.35 -10.62
CA THR A 324 10.24 2.64 -9.20
C THR A 324 9.59 1.53 -8.37
N LEU A 325 10.38 0.88 -7.50
CA LEU A 325 9.90 -0.09 -6.53
C LEU A 325 9.96 0.51 -5.12
N ILE A 326 8.87 0.48 -4.37
CA ILE A 326 8.85 0.99 -3.01
C ILE A 326 9.51 -0.02 -2.08
N LEU A 327 10.60 0.41 -1.43
CA LEU A 327 11.42 -0.36 -0.51
C LEU A 327 11.00 -0.10 0.93
N ASN A 328 10.57 -1.13 1.65
CA ASN A 328 10.35 -1.06 3.09
C ASN A 328 11.69 -1.01 3.84
N LEU A 329 11.85 -0.05 4.73
CA LEU A 329 13.06 0.17 5.52
C LEU A 329 13.13 -0.68 6.79
N ARG A 330 11.99 -1.20 7.28
CA ARG A 330 11.97 -2.06 8.47
C ARG A 330 12.70 -3.36 8.19
N GLY A 331 13.57 -3.75 9.10
CA GLY A 331 14.44 -4.93 8.94
C GLY A 331 15.69 -4.69 8.09
N ASN A 332 15.93 -3.46 7.60
CA ASN A 332 17.22 -3.10 6.99
C ASN A 332 18.26 -2.82 8.07
N SER A 333 19.47 -3.35 7.91
CA SER A 333 20.56 -3.20 8.91
C SER A 333 21.02 -1.76 9.10
N ALA A 334 20.82 -0.87 8.10
CA ALA A 334 21.06 0.57 8.26
C ALA A 334 20.21 1.20 9.36
N LEU A 335 19.06 0.62 9.64
CA LEU A 335 18.03 1.14 10.56
C LEU A 335 17.73 0.16 11.70
N ALA A 336 18.66 -0.75 12.03
CA ALA A 336 18.46 -1.75 13.08
C ALA A 336 18.18 -1.10 14.45
N SER A 337 18.82 0.03 14.75
CA SER A 337 18.57 0.81 15.99
C SER A 337 17.22 1.54 15.97
N ALA A 338 16.76 1.94 14.79
CA ALA A 338 15.46 2.59 14.61
C ALA A 338 14.30 1.60 14.78
N PHE A 339 14.47 0.38 14.28
CA PHE A 339 13.46 -0.67 14.25
C PHE A 339 13.94 -1.96 14.91
N PRO A 340 14.11 -1.99 16.24
CA PRO A 340 14.53 -3.18 16.95
C PRO A 340 13.48 -4.31 16.81
N PRO A 341 13.92 -5.58 16.75
CA PRO A 341 13.02 -6.71 16.73
C PRO A 341 12.07 -6.73 17.93
N GLY A 342 10.80 -7.07 17.68
CA GLY A 342 9.78 -7.17 18.73
C GLY A 342 9.04 -5.85 19.00
N GLU A 343 9.48 -4.72 18.48
CA GLU A 343 8.76 -3.44 18.58
C GLU A 343 7.99 -3.11 17.28
N ALA A 344 6.89 -2.36 17.39
CA ALA A 344 6.06 -1.96 16.27
C ALA A 344 6.24 -0.49 15.92
N TYR A 345 6.91 -0.20 14.81
CA TYR A 345 6.90 1.12 14.18
C TYR A 345 5.88 1.16 13.06
N ILE A 346 4.81 1.92 13.23
CA ILE A 346 3.69 1.95 12.27
C ILE A 346 3.76 3.09 11.26
N GLY A 347 4.48 4.18 11.56
CA GLY A 347 4.64 5.35 10.67
C GLY A 347 5.29 4.98 9.34
N ASN A 348 5.43 5.94 8.44
CA ASN A 348 6.04 5.71 7.14
C ASN A 348 7.53 5.37 7.28
N ALA A 349 7.93 4.25 6.70
CA ALA A 349 9.33 3.79 6.67
C ALA A 349 9.64 3.16 5.31
N SER A 350 9.59 3.99 4.26
CA SER A 350 9.84 3.53 2.90
C SER A 350 10.66 4.55 2.10
N LEU A 351 11.44 4.03 1.15
CA LEU A 351 12.14 4.78 0.11
C LEU A 351 11.83 4.18 -1.26
N ALA A 352 12.13 4.93 -2.31
CA ALA A 352 12.04 4.47 -3.68
C ALA A 352 13.37 3.83 -4.12
N SER A 353 13.32 2.61 -4.66
CA SER A 353 14.39 2.01 -5.45
C SER A 353 14.07 2.20 -6.92
N THR A 354 15.02 2.74 -7.68
CA THR A 354 14.81 3.16 -9.07
C THR A 354 15.69 2.37 -10.02
N THR A 355 15.06 1.78 -11.05
CA THR A 355 15.74 1.17 -12.19
C THR A 355 15.53 2.02 -13.43
N LEU A 356 16.62 2.57 -14.00
CA LEU A 356 16.60 3.38 -15.22
C LEU A 356 16.85 2.48 -16.43
N THR A 357 15.95 2.53 -17.42
CA THR A 357 16.00 1.68 -18.63
C THR A 357 15.34 2.40 -19.81
N THR A 358 15.05 1.69 -20.89
CA THR A 358 14.33 2.20 -22.06
C THR A 358 13.13 1.31 -22.39
N ALA A 359 12.14 1.87 -23.07
CA ALA A 359 11.00 1.10 -23.55
C ALA A 359 11.44 -0.01 -24.53
N ARG A 360 12.49 0.23 -25.33
CA ARG A 360 13.08 -0.78 -26.23
C ARG A 360 13.55 -2.01 -25.45
N GLU A 361 14.29 -1.82 -24.37
CA GLU A 361 14.80 -2.92 -23.56
C GLU A 361 13.66 -3.75 -22.98
N ILE A 362 12.63 -3.11 -22.39
CA ILE A 362 11.50 -3.81 -21.79
C ILE A 362 10.63 -4.54 -22.84
N LEU A 363 10.37 -3.92 -23.99
CA LEU A 363 9.48 -4.47 -25.01
C LEU A 363 10.11 -5.62 -25.79
N HIS A 364 11.41 -5.51 -26.13
CA HIS A 364 12.05 -6.42 -27.09
C HIS A 364 12.99 -7.44 -26.45
N GLN A 365 13.46 -7.20 -25.21
CA GLN A 365 14.26 -8.21 -24.50
C GLN A 365 13.34 -9.24 -23.78
N PRO A 366 13.89 -10.43 -23.45
CA PRO A 366 13.22 -11.37 -22.57
C PRO A 366 12.84 -10.74 -21.23
N LEU A 367 11.74 -11.18 -20.65
CA LEU A 367 11.25 -10.69 -19.35
C LEU A 367 12.30 -10.84 -18.24
N SER A 368 13.09 -11.90 -18.32
CA SER A 368 14.21 -12.23 -17.44
C SER A 368 15.21 -11.08 -17.28
N GLN A 369 15.51 -10.35 -18.37
CA GLN A 369 16.47 -9.24 -18.34
C GLN A 369 15.94 -8.05 -17.52
N THR A 370 14.68 -7.68 -17.74
CA THR A 370 14.03 -6.60 -16.97
C THR A 370 13.92 -6.98 -15.49
N ALA A 371 13.53 -8.22 -15.18
CA ALA A 371 13.41 -8.71 -13.80
C ALA A 371 14.78 -8.76 -13.09
N ALA A 372 15.83 -9.24 -13.76
CA ALA A 372 17.18 -9.29 -13.22
C ALA A 372 17.74 -7.88 -12.97
N ARG A 373 17.47 -6.92 -13.87
CA ARG A 373 17.88 -5.53 -13.71
C ARG A 373 17.21 -4.89 -12.49
N ILE A 374 15.87 -5.05 -12.34
CA ILE A 374 15.13 -4.59 -11.17
C ILE A 374 15.73 -5.17 -9.88
N ARG A 375 16.02 -6.49 -9.88
CA ARG A 375 16.61 -7.16 -8.72
C ARG A 375 17.99 -6.61 -8.36
N ARG A 376 18.87 -6.50 -9.34
CA ARG A 376 20.23 -6.00 -9.15
C ARG A 376 20.22 -4.56 -8.59
N ASP A 377 19.43 -3.68 -9.21
CA ASP A 377 19.36 -2.28 -8.81
C ASP A 377 18.74 -2.13 -7.40
N LEU A 378 17.74 -2.96 -7.05
CA LEU A 378 17.19 -3.06 -5.71
C LEU A 378 18.25 -3.49 -4.69
N GLU A 379 19.07 -4.53 -5.01
CA GLU A 379 20.08 -5.05 -4.09
C GLU A 379 21.19 -4.03 -3.83
N ILE A 380 21.62 -3.28 -4.83
CA ILE A 380 22.56 -2.17 -4.66
C ILE A 380 21.94 -1.07 -3.79
N GLN A 381 20.73 -0.62 -4.12
CA GLN A 381 20.11 0.54 -3.45
C GLN A 381 19.65 0.23 -2.01
N ARG A 382 19.49 -1.03 -1.64
CA ARG A 382 19.11 -1.43 -0.28
C ARG A 382 20.30 -1.69 0.65
N THR A 383 21.55 -1.53 0.18
CA THR A 383 22.71 -1.65 1.07
C THR A 383 22.65 -0.57 2.16
N PRO A 384 23.23 -0.81 3.35
CA PRO A 384 23.20 0.16 4.45
C PRO A 384 23.74 1.54 4.06
N GLU A 385 24.79 1.58 3.27
CA GLU A 385 25.44 2.80 2.78
C GLU A 385 24.51 3.58 1.86
N ASN A 386 23.92 2.91 0.87
CA ASN A 386 22.98 3.53 -0.06
C ASN A 386 21.70 4.01 0.64
N ILE A 387 21.16 3.26 1.61
CA ILE A 387 19.99 3.72 2.39
C ILE A 387 20.31 5.00 3.16
N ARG A 388 21.45 5.06 3.86
CA ARG A 388 21.84 6.28 4.60
C ARG A 388 22.07 7.45 3.66
N ALA A 389 22.80 7.25 2.57
CA ALA A 389 23.03 8.29 1.57
C ALA A 389 21.74 8.77 0.91
N CYS A 390 20.80 7.85 0.61
CA CYS A 390 19.48 8.18 0.07
C CYS A 390 18.63 8.99 1.06
N LEU A 391 18.64 8.65 2.36
CA LEU A 391 17.95 9.42 3.40
C LEU A 391 18.52 10.84 3.52
N SER A 392 19.85 10.99 3.51
CA SER A 392 20.52 12.30 3.52
C SER A 392 20.18 13.10 2.27
N LEU A 393 20.19 12.46 1.08
CA LEU A 393 19.79 13.09 -0.17
C LEU A 393 18.34 13.54 -0.13
N HIS A 394 17.44 12.67 0.34
CA HIS A 394 16.02 12.96 0.48
C HIS A 394 15.79 14.19 1.37
N ARG A 395 16.42 14.24 2.55
CA ARG A 395 16.32 15.40 3.45
C ARG A 395 16.82 16.68 2.80
N ARG A 396 17.96 16.62 2.11
CA ARG A 396 18.55 17.77 1.42
C ARG A 396 17.61 18.30 0.33
N GLU A 397 17.07 17.42 -0.53
CA GLU A 397 16.17 17.82 -1.61
C GLU A 397 14.84 18.37 -1.09
N VAL A 398 14.25 17.74 -0.06
CA VAL A 398 13.01 18.25 0.56
C VAL A 398 13.24 19.64 1.17
N ARG A 399 14.36 19.85 1.89
CA ARG A 399 14.68 21.17 2.49
C ARG A 399 14.94 22.26 1.44
N SER A 400 15.57 21.91 0.32
CA SER A 400 15.95 22.89 -0.70
C SER A 400 14.87 23.14 -1.74
N THR A 401 14.03 22.15 -2.04
CA THR A 401 13.07 22.21 -3.16
C THR A 401 11.63 21.92 -2.75
N GLY A 402 11.38 21.47 -1.51
CA GLY A 402 10.07 21.00 -1.04
C GLY A 402 9.65 19.64 -1.63
N ARG A 403 10.54 18.91 -2.30
CA ARG A 403 10.20 17.69 -3.06
C ARG A 403 11.14 16.55 -2.74
N SER A 404 10.62 15.32 -2.79
CA SER A 404 11.44 14.11 -2.79
C SER A 404 12.34 14.05 -4.04
N PRO A 405 13.54 13.45 -3.97
CA PRO A 405 14.42 13.29 -5.10
C PRO A 405 13.76 12.43 -6.19
N LEU A 406 13.95 12.83 -7.44
CA LEU A 406 13.58 12.07 -8.64
C LEU A 406 14.86 11.82 -9.45
N PHE A 407 14.92 10.67 -10.12
CA PHE A 407 16.10 10.26 -10.89
C PHE A 407 15.74 9.99 -12.34
N GLY A 408 16.71 10.21 -13.23
CA GLY A 408 16.59 9.93 -14.66
C GLY A 408 16.34 11.19 -15.51
N PRO A 409 16.16 11.05 -16.83
CA PRO A 409 15.97 12.15 -17.75
C PRO A 409 14.56 12.74 -17.68
N GLY A 410 14.41 14.04 -18.04
CA GLY A 410 13.15 14.76 -17.94
C GLY A 410 12.01 14.26 -18.86
N ASN A 411 12.32 13.50 -19.91
CA ASN A 411 11.34 12.92 -20.83
C ASN A 411 11.00 11.46 -20.51
N GLN A 412 11.28 11.00 -19.29
CA GLN A 412 11.05 9.62 -18.89
C GLN A 412 9.57 9.34 -18.62
N LEU A 413 9.17 8.08 -18.90
CA LEU A 413 7.92 7.50 -18.43
C LEU A 413 8.17 6.79 -17.10
N MET A 414 7.39 7.11 -16.08
CA MET A 414 7.51 6.50 -14.76
C MET A 414 6.47 5.39 -14.58
N LEU A 415 6.93 4.26 -14.03
CA LEU A 415 6.07 3.19 -13.52
C LEU A 415 6.45 2.90 -12.07
N SER A 416 5.47 2.72 -11.19
CA SER A 416 5.74 2.51 -9.76
C SER A 416 4.95 1.34 -9.18
N LEU A 417 5.65 0.42 -8.52
CA LEU A 417 5.03 -0.70 -7.80
C LEU A 417 5.34 -0.63 -6.31
N SER A 418 4.30 -0.69 -5.48
CA SER A 418 4.43 -0.90 -4.04
C SER A 418 4.08 -2.36 -3.72
N ASN A 419 5.07 -3.19 -3.40
CA ASN A 419 4.83 -4.61 -3.15
C ASN A 419 4.50 -4.86 -1.66
N TRP A 420 3.22 -5.14 -1.39
CA TRP A 420 2.68 -5.34 -0.04
C TRP A 420 2.62 -6.82 0.40
N HIS A 421 3.17 -7.74 -0.38
CA HIS A 421 3.13 -9.18 -0.08
C HIS A 421 3.59 -9.51 1.35
N ARG A 422 4.62 -8.83 1.85
CA ARG A 422 5.09 -8.99 3.23
C ARG A 422 4.10 -8.52 4.29
N GLY A 423 3.09 -7.75 3.90
CA GLY A 423 1.97 -7.35 4.76
C GLY A 423 0.99 -8.46 5.07
N ARG A 424 1.04 -9.59 4.33
CA ARG A 424 0.27 -10.82 4.58
C ARG A 424 -1.22 -10.55 4.81
N PHE A 425 -1.80 -9.61 4.04
CA PHE A 425 -3.16 -9.12 4.27
C PHE A 425 -4.24 -10.20 4.09
N PHE A 426 -4.00 -11.18 3.23
CA PHE A 426 -4.88 -12.34 3.05
C PHE A 426 -4.81 -13.36 4.21
N GLU A 427 -3.82 -13.22 5.09
CA GLU A 427 -3.64 -14.08 6.25
C GLU A 427 -4.18 -13.45 7.55
N GLN A 428 -4.84 -12.28 7.44
CA GLN A 428 -5.55 -11.66 8.57
C GLN A 428 -6.56 -12.64 9.14
N ASP A 429 -6.54 -12.82 10.47
CA ASP A 429 -7.42 -13.76 11.15
C ASP A 429 -8.37 -13.05 12.10
N PHE A 430 -9.64 -13.00 11.73
CA PHE A 430 -10.74 -12.50 12.54
C PHE A 430 -11.71 -13.62 12.96
N SER A 431 -11.25 -14.87 12.98
CA SER A 431 -12.06 -16.04 13.37
C SER A 431 -12.68 -15.90 14.75
N ALA A 432 -12.01 -15.23 15.70
CA ALA A 432 -12.55 -14.95 17.03
C ALA A 432 -13.80 -14.02 17.01
N ALA A 433 -14.02 -13.30 15.92
CA ALA A 433 -15.24 -12.51 15.70
C ALA A 433 -16.28 -13.25 14.86
N ALA A 434 -16.00 -14.44 14.33
CA ALA A 434 -16.96 -15.17 13.52
C ALA A 434 -18.21 -15.58 14.34
N VAL A 435 -19.39 -15.45 13.70
CA VAL A 435 -20.69 -15.82 14.30
C VAL A 435 -21.01 -17.24 13.91
N ALA A 436 -21.20 -18.12 14.89
CA ALA A 436 -21.36 -19.58 14.69
C ALA A 436 -22.54 -19.96 13.77
N ASP A 437 -23.62 -19.19 13.81
CA ASP A 437 -24.83 -19.45 13.01
C ASP A 437 -24.67 -19.01 11.52
N GLY A 438 -23.68 -18.20 11.21
CA GLY A 438 -23.35 -17.74 9.86
C GLY A 438 -22.36 -18.61 9.10
N VAL A 439 -21.86 -19.68 9.74
CA VAL A 439 -20.95 -20.62 9.11
C VAL A 439 -21.78 -21.63 8.30
N ARG A 440 -21.82 -21.48 6.98
CA ARG A 440 -22.42 -22.49 6.10
C ARG A 440 -21.75 -23.85 6.36
N LYS A 441 -22.49 -24.82 6.92
CA LYS A 441 -22.08 -26.21 6.94
C LYS A 441 -21.98 -26.69 5.49
N GLY A 442 -20.79 -26.64 4.93
CA GLY A 442 -20.49 -27.28 3.65
C GLY A 442 -20.63 -28.79 3.85
N GLY A 443 -21.74 -29.35 3.39
CA GLY A 443 -21.87 -30.79 3.23
C GLY A 443 -20.92 -31.23 2.10
N GLY A 444 -19.79 -31.76 2.44
CA GLY A 444 -18.86 -32.47 1.56
C GLY A 444 -18.44 -33.75 2.26
N ASP A 445 -18.91 -34.83 1.73
CA ASP A 445 -18.51 -36.20 2.09
C ASP A 445 -17.06 -36.39 1.61
N ASP A 446 -16.10 -36.28 2.54
CA ASP A 446 -14.69 -36.53 2.27
C ASP A 446 -14.31 -37.98 2.63
N SER A 447 -14.55 -38.84 1.66
CA SER A 447 -13.90 -40.14 1.60
C SER A 447 -13.03 -40.24 0.34
N ASP A 448 -11.85 -39.62 0.35
CA ASP A 448 -10.78 -39.98 -0.60
C ASP A 448 -9.40 -39.75 0.04
N SER A 449 -8.81 -40.83 0.52
CA SER A 449 -7.54 -40.86 1.25
C SER A 449 -6.37 -41.19 0.32
N ASP A 450 -6.18 -40.46 -0.80
CA ASP A 450 -4.95 -40.58 -1.58
C ASP A 450 -4.75 -39.39 -2.54
N ARG A 451 -4.19 -38.29 -2.03
CA ARG A 451 -3.63 -37.23 -2.89
C ARG A 451 -2.35 -36.65 -2.32
N PRO A 452 -1.27 -36.50 -3.14
CA PRO A 452 -0.04 -35.86 -2.72
C PRO A 452 -0.18 -34.33 -2.64
N LEU A 453 0.25 -33.78 -1.52
CA LEU A 453 0.63 -32.41 -1.14
C LEU A 453 0.59 -31.32 -2.24
N LYS A 454 -0.59 -30.75 -2.44
CA LYS A 454 -0.86 -29.33 -2.72
C LYS A 454 -2.31 -29.05 -2.32
N THR A 455 -2.58 -29.09 -1.04
CA THR A 455 -3.94 -28.93 -0.52
C THR A 455 -4.34 -27.46 -0.54
N THR A 456 -5.38 -27.15 -1.34
CA THR A 456 -6.20 -25.93 -1.13
C THR A 456 -6.65 -25.94 0.34
N PRO A 457 -6.51 -24.84 1.11
CA PRO A 457 -6.92 -24.79 2.49
C PRO A 457 -8.38 -25.20 2.65
N THR A 458 -8.69 -25.97 3.68
CA THR A 458 -10.06 -26.38 3.99
C THR A 458 -10.91 -25.16 4.38
N ARG A 459 -12.23 -25.26 4.27
CA ARG A 459 -13.15 -24.18 4.70
C ARG A 459 -12.95 -23.81 6.18
N ALA A 460 -12.65 -24.75 7.03
CA ALA A 460 -12.38 -24.54 8.46
C ALA A 460 -11.14 -23.65 8.67
N GLU A 461 -10.10 -23.83 7.87
CA GLU A 461 -8.87 -23.01 7.92
C GLU A 461 -9.04 -21.59 7.35
N GLN A 462 -10.16 -21.33 6.66
CA GLN A 462 -10.46 -20.02 6.04
C GLN A 462 -11.45 -19.18 6.84
N ILE A 463 -12.08 -19.74 7.91
CA ILE A 463 -13.00 -18.98 8.75
C ILE A 463 -12.31 -17.73 9.31
N GLY A 464 -12.96 -16.56 9.13
CA GLY A 464 -12.44 -15.28 9.58
C GLY A 464 -11.22 -14.77 8.80
N ARG A 465 -10.86 -15.40 7.67
CA ARG A 465 -9.80 -14.92 6.77
C ARG A 465 -10.38 -14.28 5.53
N PRO A 466 -9.77 -13.19 5.01
CA PRO A 466 -10.26 -12.53 3.83
C PRO A 466 -10.24 -13.44 2.60
N SER A 467 -11.36 -13.52 1.90
CA SER A 467 -11.42 -14.10 0.55
C SER A 467 -10.93 -13.12 -0.51
N PHE A 468 -10.98 -11.81 -0.22
CA PHE A 468 -10.41 -10.75 -1.04
C PHE A 468 -9.98 -9.57 -0.18
N VAL A 469 -8.90 -8.91 -0.59
CA VAL A 469 -8.48 -7.62 -0.07
C VAL A 469 -8.32 -6.63 -1.20
N GLY A 470 -8.70 -5.38 -0.97
CA GLY A 470 -8.59 -4.31 -1.95
C GLY A 470 -8.21 -3.00 -1.31
N VAL A 471 -7.77 -2.06 -2.14
CA VAL A 471 -7.46 -0.69 -1.74
C VAL A 471 -7.94 0.27 -2.82
N THR A 472 -8.48 1.38 -2.38
CA THR A 472 -8.71 2.57 -3.19
C THR A 472 -8.24 3.78 -2.40
N GLY A 473 -8.24 4.96 -2.99
CA GLY A 473 -7.81 6.16 -2.30
C GLY A 473 -8.18 7.44 -3.02
N HIS A 474 -8.02 8.54 -2.29
CA HIS A 474 -8.14 9.88 -2.84
C HIS A 474 -6.75 10.50 -2.96
N GLU A 475 -6.45 10.99 -4.17
CA GLU A 475 -5.22 11.69 -4.51
C GLU A 475 -5.53 13.19 -4.60
N ASN A 476 -4.96 13.97 -3.68
CA ASN A 476 -5.23 15.40 -3.57
C ASN A 476 -4.02 16.22 -4.06
N GLY A 477 -4.20 16.91 -5.16
CA GLY A 477 -3.16 17.78 -5.72
C GLY A 477 -2.19 17.11 -6.69
N PHE A 478 -2.24 15.80 -6.87
CA PHE A 478 -1.52 15.07 -7.94
C PHE A 478 -2.30 13.78 -8.29
N ARG A 479 -1.94 13.20 -9.42
CA ARG A 479 -2.48 11.90 -9.85
C ARG A 479 -1.34 10.96 -10.14
N VAL A 480 -1.50 9.71 -9.71
CA VAL A 480 -0.52 8.66 -9.95
C VAL A 480 -1.02 7.76 -11.07
N ARG A 481 -0.24 7.66 -12.15
CA ARG A 481 -0.48 6.76 -13.29
C ARG A 481 0.63 5.74 -13.42
N ASN A 482 0.34 4.67 -14.13
CA ASN A 482 1.26 3.57 -14.37
C ASN A 482 1.82 3.03 -13.05
N ALA A 483 0.97 2.98 -12.03
CA ALA A 483 1.39 2.65 -10.68
C ALA A 483 0.29 1.94 -9.90
N GLY A 484 0.70 1.28 -8.83
CA GLY A 484 -0.23 0.68 -7.89
C GLY A 484 0.43 -0.32 -6.95
N PRO A 485 -0.32 -0.85 -5.98
CA PRO A 485 0.16 -1.89 -5.08
C PRO A 485 -0.04 -3.30 -5.63
N CYS A 486 0.93 -4.17 -5.38
CA CYS A 486 0.74 -5.61 -5.34
C CYS A 486 0.26 -5.97 -3.92
N LEU A 487 -1.01 -6.35 -3.79
CA LEU A 487 -1.68 -6.60 -2.51
C LEU A 487 -1.18 -7.87 -1.81
N GLY A 488 -0.61 -8.81 -2.58
CA GLY A 488 -0.06 -10.06 -2.08
C GLY A 488 -0.70 -11.28 -2.72
N ARG A 489 -0.52 -12.42 -2.05
CA ARG A 489 -1.04 -13.73 -2.48
C ARG A 489 -2.21 -14.14 -1.60
N ASP A 490 -3.26 -14.65 -2.24
CA ASP A 490 -4.38 -15.25 -1.53
C ASP A 490 -4.07 -16.69 -1.08
N ALA A 491 -5.03 -17.32 -0.39
CA ALA A 491 -4.89 -18.68 0.12
C ALA A 491 -4.70 -19.75 -0.97
N ARG A 492 -5.02 -19.45 -2.23
CA ARG A 492 -4.79 -20.35 -3.38
C ARG A 492 -3.43 -20.12 -4.03
N GLY A 493 -2.69 -19.09 -3.59
CA GLY A 493 -1.39 -18.74 -4.10
C GLY A 493 -1.43 -17.78 -5.30
N ASP A 494 -2.60 -17.24 -5.63
CA ASP A 494 -2.76 -16.28 -6.72
C ASP A 494 -2.45 -14.86 -6.26
N TRP A 495 -1.86 -14.07 -7.16
CA TRP A 495 -1.43 -12.71 -6.87
C TRP A 495 -2.51 -11.69 -7.24
N TRP A 496 -2.65 -10.68 -6.40
CA TRP A 496 -3.59 -9.59 -6.59
C TRP A 496 -2.84 -8.26 -6.69
N VAL A 497 -3.14 -7.51 -7.74
CA VAL A 497 -2.52 -6.21 -8.02
C VAL A 497 -3.64 -5.20 -8.28
N SER A 498 -3.53 -3.99 -7.72
CA SER A 498 -4.30 -2.83 -8.17
C SER A 498 -3.38 -1.98 -9.04
N TRP A 499 -3.81 -1.61 -10.25
CA TRP A 499 -2.97 -0.87 -11.19
C TRP A 499 -3.76 0.25 -11.84
N ALA A 500 -3.16 1.45 -11.91
CA ALA A 500 -3.78 2.64 -12.47
C ALA A 500 -3.18 2.97 -13.85
N LEU A 501 -4.05 3.15 -14.85
CA LEU A 501 -3.67 3.57 -16.19
C LEU A 501 -4.63 4.67 -16.69
N ARG A 502 -4.27 5.34 -17.79
CA ARG A 502 -5.24 6.10 -18.56
C ARG A 502 -6.30 5.15 -19.13
N ASP A 503 -7.54 5.60 -19.20
CA ASP A 503 -8.69 4.72 -19.54
C ASP A 503 -8.54 4.04 -20.89
N GLU A 504 -7.98 4.74 -21.86
CA GLU A 504 -7.77 4.25 -23.23
C GLU A 504 -6.82 3.04 -23.33
N ALA A 505 -5.88 2.92 -22.37
CA ALA A 505 -4.89 1.84 -22.38
C ALA A 505 -5.44 0.49 -21.89
N TRP A 506 -6.57 0.46 -21.21
CA TRP A 506 -7.08 -0.79 -20.63
C TRP A 506 -7.59 -1.80 -21.68
N GLY A 507 -8.00 -1.32 -22.86
CA GLY A 507 -8.46 -2.19 -23.96
C GLY A 507 -7.36 -3.15 -24.46
N ASP A 508 -6.10 -2.72 -24.43
CA ASP A 508 -4.96 -3.45 -24.98
C ASP A 508 -4.02 -4.00 -23.88
N PHE A 509 -4.48 -4.03 -22.62
CA PHE A 509 -3.58 -4.35 -21.50
C PHE A 509 -3.30 -5.87 -21.34
N LEU A 510 -4.26 -6.79 -21.62
CA LEU A 510 -4.09 -8.26 -21.44
C LEU A 510 -3.85 -9.00 -22.74
#